data_a59363046d3527a0ead56ff95b6da0b2
#
_entry.id   a59363046d3527a0ead56ff95b6da0b2
#
_cell.length_a   1.000
_cell.length_b   1.000
_cell.length_c   1.000
_cell.angle_alpha   90.00
_cell.angle_beta   90.00
_cell.angle_gamma   90.00
#
_symmetry.space_group_name_H-M   'P 1'
#
loop_
_entity.id
_entity.type
_entity.pdbx_description
1 polymer ?
#
loop_
_entity_poly.entity_id
_entity_poly.type
_entity_poly.pdbx_seq_one_letter_code
_entity_poly.pdbx_strand_id
1 'polypeptide(L)'
;MSEITTLQPQLLWKWFDQICAIPHPSHHEDALATFIVNWAKEKQFFAERDEAGNVLIRKPATAGMENSQPVVLQAHLDMVPQANEGNPHNFAQDPIRPYIDGDWVKAQGTTLGADNGIGLASTLAVLESTDIAHPPLEVLLTMTEETGMDGAVHLRRNWLKSEILINTD
;
A
#
# COMPACT_ATOMS: atom_id res chain seq x y z
N MET A 1 14.19 -8.44 7.66
CA MET A 1 13.70 -7.14 8.14
C MET A 1 14.88 -6.18 8.15
N SER A 2 14.72 -5.02 7.55
CA SER A 2 15.75 -3.98 7.54
C SER A 2 15.72 -3.16 8.83
N GLU A 3 16.71 -2.29 9.02
CA GLU A 3 16.81 -1.43 10.21
C GLU A 3 15.68 -0.40 10.33
N ILE A 4 15.00 -0.05 9.22
CA ILE A 4 13.87 0.91 9.25
C ILE A 4 12.71 0.44 10.12
N THR A 5 12.58 -0.88 10.38
CA THR A 5 11.52 -1.43 11.24
C THR A 5 11.62 -1.00 12.71
N THR A 6 12.72 -0.33 13.10
CA THR A 6 12.90 0.24 14.43
C THR A 6 12.33 1.66 14.56
N LEU A 7 12.01 2.30 13.43
CA LEU A 7 11.46 3.67 13.40
C LEU A 7 10.00 3.71 13.91
N GLN A 8 9.57 4.91 14.29
CA GLN A 8 8.19 5.16 14.75
C GLN A 8 7.42 5.98 13.70
N PRO A 9 6.13 5.68 13.49
CA PRO A 9 5.32 4.59 14.09
C PRO A 9 5.78 3.21 13.59
N GLN A 10 6.02 2.30 14.53
CA GLN A 10 6.67 1.02 14.19
C GLN A 10 5.87 0.17 13.17
N LEU A 11 4.54 0.18 13.28
CA LEU A 11 3.69 -0.62 12.39
C LEU A 11 3.76 -0.11 10.93
N LEU A 12 3.81 1.20 10.74
CA LEU A 12 4.01 1.80 9.41
C LEU A 12 5.32 1.34 8.79
N TRP A 13 6.43 1.44 9.51
CA TRP A 13 7.75 1.08 8.99
C TRP A 13 7.92 -0.43 8.77
N LYS A 14 7.25 -1.26 9.56
CA LYS A 14 7.17 -2.70 9.28
C LYS A 14 6.44 -2.99 7.97
N TRP A 15 5.33 -2.29 7.71
CA TRP A 15 4.62 -2.41 6.43
C TRP A 15 5.46 -1.92 5.27
N PHE A 16 6.13 -0.78 5.41
CA PHE A 16 6.99 -0.25 4.36
C PHE A 16 8.16 -1.20 4.03
N ASP A 17 8.77 -1.82 5.05
CA ASP A 17 9.80 -2.85 4.86
C ASP A 17 9.27 -4.08 4.08
N GLN A 18 8.05 -4.52 4.37
CA GLN A 18 7.41 -5.63 3.65
C GLN A 18 7.08 -5.25 2.19
N ILE A 19 6.60 -4.04 1.97
CA ILE A 19 6.32 -3.52 0.62
C ILE A 19 7.63 -3.48 -0.19
N CYS A 20 8.69 -2.93 0.36
CA CYS A 20 10.02 -2.89 -0.27
C CYS A 20 10.58 -4.28 -0.60
N ALA A 21 10.22 -5.31 0.20
CA ALA A 21 10.68 -6.69 -0.01
C ALA A 21 10.01 -7.39 -1.19
N ILE A 22 8.89 -6.88 -1.70
CA ILE A 22 8.14 -7.47 -2.81
C ILE A 22 8.31 -6.57 -4.04
N PRO A 23 8.89 -7.04 -5.15
CA PRO A 23 8.98 -6.30 -6.40
C PRO A 23 7.60 -5.85 -6.90
N HIS A 24 7.45 -4.54 -7.16
CA HIS A 24 6.16 -3.95 -7.57
C HIS A 24 6.32 -2.72 -8.49
N PRO A 25 7.20 -2.74 -9.51
CA PRO A 25 7.24 -1.64 -10.48
C PRO A 25 5.93 -1.61 -11.26
N SER A 26 5.60 -0.46 -11.87
CA SER A 26 4.41 -0.31 -12.72
C SER A 26 4.26 -1.47 -13.70
N HIS A 27 3.05 -2.00 -13.86
CA HIS A 27 2.67 -3.20 -14.61
C HIS A 27 3.13 -4.55 -14.02
N HIS A 28 3.76 -4.59 -12.84
CA HIS A 28 4.23 -5.80 -12.17
C HIS A 28 3.82 -5.87 -10.68
N GLU A 29 2.68 -5.28 -10.33
CA GLU A 29 2.19 -5.15 -8.95
C GLU A 29 1.46 -6.40 -8.43
N ASP A 30 1.22 -7.40 -9.27
CA ASP A 30 0.38 -8.57 -8.95
C ASP A 30 0.85 -9.33 -7.70
N ALA A 31 2.15 -9.44 -7.50
CA ALA A 31 2.71 -10.13 -6.33
C ALA A 31 2.35 -9.38 -5.04
N LEU A 32 2.51 -8.05 -5.03
CA LEU A 32 2.17 -7.21 -3.89
C LEU A 32 0.65 -7.19 -3.64
N ALA A 33 -0.16 -7.02 -4.69
CA ALA A 33 -1.62 -7.07 -4.60
C ALA A 33 -2.10 -8.41 -4.00
N THR A 34 -1.55 -9.53 -4.47
CA THR A 34 -1.88 -10.87 -3.97
C THR A 34 -1.47 -11.05 -2.52
N PHE A 35 -0.29 -10.59 -2.14
CA PHE A 35 0.19 -10.62 -0.76
C PHE A 35 -0.77 -9.88 0.17
N ILE A 36 -1.16 -8.65 -0.19
CA ILE A 36 -2.07 -7.82 0.62
C ILE A 36 -3.47 -8.46 0.73
N VAL A 37 -4.03 -8.97 -0.37
CA VAL A 37 -5.33 -9.65 -0.36
C VAL A 37 -5.32 -10.87 0.55
N ASN A 38 -4.27 -11.69 0.49
CA ASN A 38 -4.14 -12.88 1.33
C ASN A 38 -4.03 -12.48 2.81
N TRP A 39 -3.18 -11.52 3.14
CA TRP A 39 -3.06 -10.98 4.49
C TRP A 39 -4.42 -10.46 5.03
N ALA A 40 -5.16 -9.70 4.23
CA ALA A 40 -6.46 -9.16 4.64
C ALA A 40 -7.47 -10.29 4.93
N LYS A 41 -7.48 -11.35 4.10
CA LYS A 41 -8.32 -12.53 4.31
C LYS A 41 -7.93 -13.31 5.57
N GLU A 42 -6.64 -13.45 5.87
CA GLU A 42 -6.15 -14.05 7.13
C GLU A 42 -6.61 -13.27 8.36
N LYS A 43 -6.70 -11.94 8.24
CA LYS A 43 -7.28 -11.05 9.27
C LYS A 43 -8.82 -11.07 9.29
N GLN A 44 -9.46 -11.88 8.46
CA GLN A 44 -10.92 -11.98 8.32
C GLN A 44 -11.58 -10.68 7.79
N PHE A 45 -10.83 -9.85 7.09
CA PHE A 45 -11.38 -8.71 6.37
C PHE A 45 -11.94 -9.17 5.01
N PHE A 46 -12.99 -8.50 4.55
CA PHE A 46 -13.39 -8.62 3.15
C PHE A 46 -12.26 -8.06 2.28
N ALA A 47 -11.81 -8.84 1.29
CA ALA A 47 -10.81 -8.41 0.32
C ALA A 47 -11.04 -9.07 -1.03
N GLU A 48 -11.09 -8.27 -2.09
CA GLU A 48 -11.21 -8.73 -3.48
C GLU A 48 -10.44 -7.84 -4.44
N ARG A 49 -10.27 -8.31 -5.68
CA ARG A 49 -9.72 -7.52 -6.79
C ARG A 49 -10.80 -7.31 -7.85
N ASP A 50 -10.72 -6.16 -8.54
CA ASP A 50 -11.53 -5.92 -9.74
C ASP A 50 -10.83 -6.42 -11.02
N GLU A 51 -11.45 -6.17 -12.16
CA GLU A 51 -10.97 -6.62 -13.48
C GLU A 51 -9.67 -5.90 -13.91
N ALA A 52 -9.43 -4.68 -13.40
CA ALA A 52 -8.20 -3.93 -13.61
C ALA A 52 -7.06 -4.36 -12.67
N GLY A 53 -7.37 -5.21 -11.68
CA GLY A 53 -6.43 -5.68 -10.68
C GLY A 53 -6.37 -4.85 -9.41
N ASN A 54 -7.12 -3.75 -9.31
CA ASN A 54 -7.22 -2.96 -8.08
C ASN A 54 -7.68 -3.81 -6.91
N VAL A 55 -7.28 -3.45 -5.71
CA VAL A 55 -7.65 -4.15 -4.48
C VAL A 55 -8.62 -3.31 -3.66
N LEU A 56 -9.71 -3.92 -3.20
CA LEU A 56 -10.62 -3.35 -2.21
C LEU A 56 -10.64 -4.21 -0.96
N ILE A 57 -10.39 -3.57 0.19
CA ILE A 57 -10.49 -4.20 1.50
C ILE A 57 -11.53 -3.43 2.32
N ARG A 58 -12.32 -4.15 3.14
CA ARG A 58 -13.27 -3.54 4.08
C ARG A 58 -13.00 -4.02 5.49
N LYS A 59 -12.93 -3.07 6.42
CA LYS A 59 -12.83 -3.31 7.86
C LYS A 59 -14.05 -2.72 8.56
N PRO A 60 -14.78 -3.50 9.39
CA PRO A 60 -15.87 -2.97 10.20
C PRO A 60 -15.40 -1.84 11.12
N ALA A 61 -16.31 -0.95 11.50
CA ALA A 61 -16.03 0.09 12.48
C ALA A 61 -15.60 -0.49 13.84
N THR A 62 -14.83 0.29 14.58
CA THR A 62 -14.63 0.01 16.01
C THR A 62 -15.90 0.24 16.80
N ALA A 63 -16.02 -0.41 17.97
CA ALA A 63 -17.19 -0.29 18.85
C ALA A 63 -17.52 1.18 19.15
N GLY A 64 -18.78 1.55 18.93
CA GLY A 64 -19.29 2.90 19.09
C GLY A 64 -19.14 3.82 17.87
N MET A 65 -18.51 3.35 16.80
CA MET A 65 -18.31 4.11 15.55
C MET A 65 -19.12 3.54 14.36
N GLU A 66 -20.01 2.58 14.60
CA GLU A 66 -20.75 1.84 13.57
C GLU A 66 -21.66 2.74 12.73
N ASN A 67 -22.16 3.82 13.33
CA ASN A 67 -23.05 4.80 12.66
C ASN A 67 -22.28 6.02 12.11
N SER A 68 -20.96 6.04 12.24
CA SER A 68 -20.14 7.11 11.69
C SER A 68 -20.02 6.95 10.16
N GLN A 69 -19.82 8.07 9.46
CA GLN A 69 -19.71 8.08 8.02
C GLN A 69 -18.51 7.24 7.56
N PRO A 70 -18.69 6.27 6.66
CA PRO A 70 -17.61 5.43 6.16
C PRO A 70 -16.56 6.25 5.39
N VAL A 71 -15.31 5.78 5.42
CA VAL A 71 -14.18 6.46 4.76
C VAL A 71 -13.42 5.47 3.89
N VAL A 72 -13.04 5.91 2.68
CA VAL A 72 -12.06 5.22 1.83
C VAL A 72 -10.68 5.80 2.09
N LEU A 73 -9.69 4.96 2.38
CA LEU A 73 -8.28 5.29 2.29
C LEU A 73 -7.76 4.78 0.96
N GLN A 74 -7.12 5.64 0.17
CA GLN A 74 -6.65 5.28 -1.17
C GLN A 74 -5.14 5.50 -1.29
N ALA A 75 -4.46 4.51 -1.88
CA ALA A 75 -3.06 4.56 -2.29
C ALA A 75 -2.89 3.79 -3.61
N HIS A 76 -1.73 3.96 -4.27
CA HIS A 76 -1.39 3.09 -5.40
C HIS A 76 -0.34 2.03 -5.03
N LEU A 77 -0.30 0.95 -5.82
CA LEU A 77 0.53 -0.23 -5.55
C LEU A 77 1.90 -0.15 -6.22
N ASP A 78 1.99 0.53 -7.34
CA ASP A 78 3.22 0.56 -8.14
C ASP A 78 4.21 1.62 -7.68
N MET A 79 5.42 1.51 -8.18
CA MET A 79 6.49 2.48 -8.01
C MET A 79 7.26 2.70 -9.30
N VAL A 80 7.86 3.90 -9.45
CA VAL A 80 8.78 4.22 -10.55
C VAL A 80 10.07 3.41 -10.43
N PRO A 81 10.44 2.58 -11.42
CA PRO A 81 11.63 1.74 -11.39
C PRO A 81 12.86 2.47 -11.97
N GLN A 82 13.58 3.24 -11.16
CA GLN A 82 14.81 3.92 -11.57
C GLN A 82 16.00 3.47 -10.72
N ALA A 83 17.14 3.27 -11.36
CA ALA A 83 18.40 2.92 -10.70
C ALA A 83 19.54 3.85 -11.15
N ASN A 84 20.56 3.98 -10.29
CA ASN A 84 21.78 4.70 -10.64
C ASN A 84 22.50 4.02 -11.82
N GLU A 85 23.21 4.81 -12.61
CA GLU A 85 24.02 4.28 -13.72
C GLU A 85 24.97 3.17 -13.25
N GLY A 86 24.97 2.05 -13.97
CA GLY A 86 25.80 0.88 -13.66
C GLY A 86 25.27 -0.01 -12.52
N ASN A 87 24.13 0.30 -11.92
CA ASN A 87 23.50 -0.59 -10.94
C ASN A 87 22.73 -1.71 -11.68
N PRO A 88 23.06 -3.00 -11.46
CA PRO A 88 22.42 -4.13 -12.16
C PRO A 88 21.05 -4.53 -11.63
N HIS A 89 20.41 -3.70 -10.80
CA HIS A 89 19.14 -4.01 -10.14
C HIS A 89 18.03 -4.36 -11.15
N ASN A 90 17.37 -5.48 -10.93
CA ASN A 90 16.21 -5.91 -11.72
C ASN A 90 14.92 -5.68 -10.92
N PHE A 91 14.21 -4.60 -11.19
CA PHE A 91 13.00 -4.21 -10.46
C PHE A 91 11.86 -5.25 -10.53
N ALA A 92 11.84 -6.15 -11.51
CA ALA A 92 10.84 -7.21 -11.58
C ALA A 92 11.15 -8.42 -10.67
N GLN A 93 12.36 -8.49 -10.11
CA GLN A 93 12.83 -9.65 -9.34
C GLN A 93 13.50 -9.30 -8.01
N ASP A 94 14.22 -8.16 -7.97
CA ASP A 94 15.01 -7.79 -6.81
C ASP A 94 14.21 -6.87 -5.88
N PRO A 95 14.29 -7.10 -4.55
CA PRO A 95 13.66 -6.23 -3.57
C PRO A 95 14.38 -4.87 -3.47
N ILE A 96 13.64 -3.83 -3.17
CA ILE A 96 14.22 -2.55 -2.73
C ILE A 96 14.88 -2.74 -1.37
N ARG A 97 16.07 -2.14 -1.18
CA ARG A 97 16.84 -2.24 0.06
C ARG A 97 16.88 -0.90 0.78
N PRO A 98 15.89 -0.63 1.65
CA PRO A 98 15.86 0.60 2.41
C PRO A 98 16.88 0.60 3.52
N TYR A 99 17.47 1.76 3.81
CA TYR A 99 18.41 1.99 4.92
C TYR A 99 18.23 3.39 5.51
N ILE A 100 18.72 3.57 6.76
CA ILE A 100 18.70 4.86 7.45
C ILE A 100 20.01 5.61 7.18
N ASP A 101 19.90 6.86 6.75
CA ASP A 101 21.03 7.77 6.57
C ASP A 101 20.74 9.10 7.28
N GLY A 102 21.17 9.20 8.53
CA GLY A 102 20.84 10.32 9.42
C GLY A 102 19.31 10.43 9.63
N ASP A 103 18.72 11.53 9.20
CA ASP A 103 17.27 11.79 9.30
C ASP A 103 16.46 11.26 8.09
N TRP A 104 17.09 10.53 7.19
CA TRP A 104 16.50 10.08 5.94
C TRP A 104 16.41 8.56 5.86
N VAL A 105 15.34 8.05 5.26
CA VAL A 105 15.28 6.69 4.73
C VAL A 105 15.55 6.76 3.23
N LYS A 106 16.52 5.96 2.77
CA LYS A 106 16.96 5.90 1.38
C LYS A 106 16.97 4.46 0.87
N ALA A 107 17.04 4.28 -0.46
CA ALA A 107 17.28 2.99 -1.10
C ALA A 107 18.71 2.92 -1.64
N GLN A 108 19.26 1.70 -1.69
CA GLN A 108 20.63 1.46 -2.11
C GLN A 108 20.76 1.49 -3.64
N GLY A 109 20.96 2.68 -4.19
CA GLY A 109 21.21 2.87 -5.63
C GLY A 109 19.99 2.75 -6.54
N THR A 110 18.78 2.78 -5.98
CA THR A 110 17.51 2.75 -6.70
C THR A 110 16.56 3.82 -6.17
N THR A 111 15.43 4.03 -6.85
CA THR A 111 14.26 4.68 -6.25
C THR A 111 13.83 3.91 -5.00
N LEU A 112 13.31 4.62 -4.00
CA LEU A 112 12.85 4.03 -2.74
C LEU A 112 11.41 3.47 -2.84
N GLY A 113 10.59 4.03 -3.74
CA GLY A 113 9.15 3.72 -3.81
C GLY A 113 8.36 4.29 -2.63
N ALA A 114 8.82 5.41 -2.04
CA ALA A 114 8.06 6.09 -0.98
C ALA A 114 6.76 6.68 -1.52
N ASP A 115 6.77 7.10 -2.75
CA ASP A 115 5.64 7.36 -3.61
C ASP A 115 5.21 6.04 -4.30
N ASN A 116 4.06 5.45 -4.00
CA ASN A 116 3.19 5.79 -2.85
C ASN A 116 3.32 4.75 -1.71
N GLY A 117 4.49 4.11 -1.57
CA GLY A 117 4.74 3.05 -0.58
C GLY A 117 4.50 3.51 0.86
N ILE A 118 4.71 4.79 1.20
CA ILE A 118 4.44 5.31 2.55
C ILE A 118 2.93 5.48 2.76
N GLY A 119 2.19 5.97 1.77
CA GLY A 119 0.74 6.05 1.82
C GLY A 119 0.11 4.66 1.95
N LEU A 120 0.59 3.70 1.15
CA LEU A 120 0.19 2.30 1.22
C LEU A 120 0.49 1.70 2.61
N ALA A 121 1.71 1.88 3.13
CA ALA A 121 2.10 1.40 4.45
C ALA A 121 1.26 2.02 5.57
N SER A 122 0.96 3.31 5.48
CA SER A 122 0.10 4.02 6.45
C SER A 122 -1.32 3.43 6.46
N THR A 123 -1.88 3.21 5.29
CA THR A 123 -3.21 2.63 5.11
C THR A 123 -3.29 1.22 5.67
N LEU A 124 -2.30 0.36 5.38
CA LEU A 124 -2.23 -1.00 5.92
C LEU A 124 -1.98 -1.01 7.43
N ALA A 125 -1.19 -0.07 7.96
CA ALA A 125 -1.00 0.09 9.40
C ALA A 125 -2.30 0.46 10.11
N VAL A 126 -3.13 1.35 9.54
CA VAL A 126 -4.47 1.66 10.08
C VAL A 126 -5.39 0.43 10.05
N LEU A 127 -5.37 -0.33 8.96
CA LEU A 127 -6.14 -1.57 8.87
C LEU A 127 -5.73 -2.59 9.95
N GLU A 128 -4.42 -2.75 10.20
CA GLU A 128 -3.91 -3.71 11.17
C GLU A 128 -4.05 -3.25 12.62
N SER A 129 -4.09 -1.93 12.87
CA SER A 129 -4.21 -1.38 14.22
C SER A 129 -5.48 -1.83 14.93
N THR A 130 -5.35 -2.08 16.23
CA THR A 130 -6.45 -2.48 17.13
C THR A 130 -6.76 -1.41 18.16
N ASP A 131 -5.97 -0.36 18.23
CA ASP A 131 -6.02 0.72 19.23
C ASP A 131 -6.44 2.09 18.64
N ILE A 132 -6.70 2.14 17.33
CA ILE A 132 -7.21 3.34 16.65
C ILE A 132 -8.73 3.21 16.51
N ALA A 133 -9.49 4.16 17.08
CA ALA A 133 -10.93 4.27 16.84
C ALA A 133 -11.17 4.76 15.41
N HIS A 134 -12.06 4.06 14.66
CA HIS A 134 -12.33 4.38 13.26
C HIS A 134 -13.77 4.03 12.86
N PRO A 135 -14.36 4.75 11.89
CA PRO A 135 -15.62 4.38 11.24
C PRO A 135 -15.47 3.10 10.40
N PRO A 136 -16.52 2.62 9.73
CA PRO A 136 -16.32 1.60 8.69
C PRO A 136 -15.29 2.07 7.68
N LEU A 137 -14.27 1.26 7.41
CA LEU A 137 -13.19 1.59 6.47
C LEU A 137 -13.31 0.77 5.19
N GLU A 138 -13.11 1.44 4.08
CA GLU A 138 -12.72 0.86 2.82
C GLU A 138 -11.27 1.25 2.51
N VAL A 139 -10.53 0.35 1.92
CA VAL A 139 -9.18 0.62 1.40
C VAL A 139 -9.17 0.29 -0.07
N LEU A 140 -8.88 1.28 -0.89
CA LEU A 140 -8.72 1.14 -2.34
C LEU A 140 -7.25 1.26 -2.69
N LEU A 141 -6.69 0.20 -3.26
CA LEU A 141 -5.33 0.20 -3.77
C LEU A 141 -5.36 0.07 -5.28
N THR A 142 -4.90 1.09 -5.98
CA THR A 142 -4.96 1.17 -7.45
C THR A 142 -3.68 0.64 -8.08
N MET A 143 -3.82 0.10 -9.30
CA MET A 143 -2.74 -0.40 -10.13
C MET A 143 -2.22 0.71 -11.05
N THR A 144 -0.93 0.67 -11.36
CA THR A 144 -0.31 1.36 -12.49
C THR A 144 -0.62 2.86 -12.53
N GLU A 145 -0.43 3.55 -11.39
CA GLU A 145 -0.64 4.99 -11.27
C GLU A 145 0.40 5.77 -12.08
N GLU A 146 1.67 5.44 -11.91
CA GLU A 146 2.86 6.14 -12.40
C GLU A 146 3.00 6.16 -13.94
N THR A 147 2.25 5.32 -14.63
CA THR A 147 2.33 5.19 -16.11
C THR A 147 0.99 5.41 -16.82
N GLY A 148 0.02 6.05 -16.16
CA GLY A 148 -1.23 6.42 -16.82
C GLY A 148 -2.50 6.20 -16.00
N MET A 149 -2.39 5.82 -14.72
CA MET A 149 -3.53 5.61 -13.80
C MET A 149 -4.51 4.53 -14.30
N ASP A 150 -4.02 3.49 -14.97
CA ASP A 150 -4.87 2.47 -15.59
C ASP A 150 -5.86 1.84 -14.60
N GLY A 151 -5.42 1.58 -13.38
CA GLY A 151 -6.28 1.07 -12.32
C GLY A 151 -7.43 2.01 -11.99
N ALA A 152 -7.15 3.29 -11.81
CA ALA A 152 -8.18 4.29 -11.48
C ALA A 152 -9.16 4.51 -12.65
N VAL A 153 -8.65 4.57 -13.88
CA VAL A 153 -9.47 4.74 -15.11
C VAL A 153 -10.43 3.57 -15.32
N HIS A 154 -10.01 2.36 -15.00
CA HIS A 154 -10.79 1.12 -15.19
C HIS A 154 -11.40 0.59 -13.89
N LEU A 155 -11.47 1.42 -12.84
CA LEU A 155 -12.08 1.05 -11.56
C LEU A 155 -13.49 0.53 -11.74
N ARG A 156 -13.81 -0.60 -11.11
CA ARG A 156 -15.16 -1.20 -11.12
C ARG A 156 -16.19 -0.19 -10.62
N ARG A 157 -17.23 0.03 -11.42
CA ARG A 157 -18.32 0.97 -11.08
C ARG A 157 -19.08 0.51 -9.84
N ASN A 158 -19.49 1.45 -8.99
CA ASN A 158 -20.27 1.21 -7.77
C ASN A 158 -19.61 0.23 -6.78
N TRP A 159 -18.29 0.11 -6.81
CA TRP A 159 -17.56 -0.78 -5.93
C TRP A 159 -17.37 -0.17 -4.54
N LEU A 160 -17.06 1.11 -4.47
CA LEU A 160 -16.97 1.87 -3.23
C LEU A 160 -18.38 2.20 -2.70
N LYS A 161 -18.53 2.16 -1.39
CA LYS A 161 -19.78 2.51 -0.67
C LYS A 161 -19.66 3.81 0.09
N SER A 162 -18.45 4.26 0.37
CA SER A 162 -18.16 5.46 1.14
C SER A 162 -18.17 6.70 0.24
N GLU A 163 -18.59 7.83 0.79
CA GLU A 163 -18.63 9.13 0.10
C GLU A 163 -17.39 10.01 0.41
N ILE A 164 -16.64 9.66 1.46
CA ILE A 164 -15.40 10.34 1.83
C ILE A 164 -14.22 9.49 1.37
N LEU A 165 -13.34 10.07 0.56
CA LEU A 165 -12.08 9.45 0.16
C LEU A 165 -10.92 10.31 0.65
N ILE A 166 -9.96 9.67 1.29
CA ILE A 166 -8.67 10.25 1.68
C ILE A 166 -7.61 9.60 0.80
N ASN A 167 -7.09 10.37 -0.14
CA ASN A 167 -5.92 10.00 -0.92
C ASN A 167 -4.69 10.23 -0.04
N THR A 168 -3.79 9.25 0.03
CA THR A 168 -2.58 9.26 0.86
C THR A 168 -1.31 9.50 0.04
N ASP A 169 -1.50 9.96 -1.18
CA ASP A 169 -0.45 10.28 -2.15
C ASP A 169 -0.04 11.74 -2.10
#